data_fb416d2e316b08880004dfede64b7cdf
#
_entry.id   fb416d2e316b08880004dfede64b7cdf
#
_cell.length_a   1.000
_cell.length_b   1.000
_cell.length_c   1.000
_cell.angle_alpha   90.00
_cell.angle_beta   90.00
_cell.angle_gamma   90.00
#
_symmetry.space_group_name_H-M   'P 1'
#
loop_
_entity.id
_entity.type
_entity.pdbx_description
1 polymer ?
#
loop_
_entity_poly.entity_id
_entity_poly.type
_entity_poly.pdbx_seq_one_letter_code
_entity_poly.pdbx_strand_id
1 'polypeptide(L)'
;MEKMRIVLTGGAGFLGSHLTDFLLKKGHSVTVIDNFITGRRENIEPFSNDAAFTFIRQDVTKHINIEGGVDFVLHFASPASPIDYLKFPIQTLKVGALGTLNTLGLAKAKHARFLLASTSEVYGDPEVHPQNEDYWGHVNPIGPRGVYDEAKRFAEALTMAYHKFHNIDTRIVRIFNTFGPHMRKDDGRVIPTFIGQCLNDEPITIFGTGEQTRSFCFVSDLVRGIYRLMLSNYCNPVNIGNPEEISIKTLAELIGRTANKKMRIVHKELPEDDPQCRKPDITTAKNVLSWSPKIVFRDGLDMTVRWFMDHSL
;
A
#
# COMPACT_ATOMS: atom_id res chain seq x y z
N MET A 1 16.64 -18.06 9.43
CA MET A 1 16.58 -16.64 9.88
C MET A 1 16.13 -16.61 11.32
N GLU A 2 16.64 -15.71 12.12
CA GLU A 2 16.23 -15.51 13.50
C GLU A 2 14.76 -15.07 13.59
N LYS A 3 14.02 -15.57 14.58
CA LYS A 3 12.62 -15.20 14.81
C LYS A 3 12.58 -13.76 15.33
N MET A 4 11.84 -12.88 14.65
CA MET A 4 11.65 -11.47 15.06
C MET A 4 10.27 -11.25 15.68
N ARG A 5 10.19 -10.27 16.58
CA ARG A 5 8.95 -9.71 17.15
C ARG A 5 8.63 -8.42 16.42
N ILE A 6 7.58 -8.44 15.62
CA ILE A 6 7.24 -7.36 14.69
C ILE A 6 5.93 -6.72 15.11
N VAL A 7 5.92 -5.40 15.22
CA VAL A 7 4.69 -4.60 15.35
C VAL A 7 4.32 -4.06 13.97
N LEU A 8 3.10 -4.38 13.52
CA LEU A 8 2.57 -3.94 12.23
C LEU A 8 1.30 -3.12 12.46
N THR A 9 1.35 -1.82 12.16
CA THR A 9 0.14 -0.99 12.19
C THR A 9 -0.59 -1.04 10.85
N GLY A 10 -1.92 -0.98 10.86
CA GLY A 10 -2.73 -1.13 9.65
C GLY A 10 -2.82 -2.59 9.14
N GLY A 11 -2.59 -3.57 10.02
CA GLY A 11 -2.54 -4.97 9.65
C GLY A 11 -3.88 -5.58 9.24
N ALA A 12 -5.01 -4.94 9.56
CA ALA A 12 -6.34 -5.36 9.11
C ALA A 12 -6.71 -4.80 7.71
N GLY A 13 -5.85 -3.97 7.12
CA GLY A 13 -5.99 -3.47 5.75
C GLY A 13 -5.55 -4.49 4.68
N PHE A 14 -5.71 -4.12 3.40
CA PHE A 14 -5.32 -4.95 2.26
C PHE A 14 -3.86 -5.41 2.33
N LEU A 15 -2.91 -4.46 2.28
CA LEU A 15 -1.48 -4.81 2.32
C LEU A 15 -1.05 -5.40 3.65
N GLY A 16 -1.60 -4.86 4.75
CA GLY A 16 -1.28 -5.30 6.10
C GLY A 16 -1.61 -6.76 6.36
N SER A 17 -2.75 -7.26 5.87
CA SER A 17 -3.15 -8.66 6.05
C SER A 17 -2.24 -9.63 5.27
N HIS A 18 -1.88 -9.28 4.02
CA HIS A 18 -0.92 -10.07 3.25
C HIS A 18 0.48 -10.08 3.88
N LEU A 19 0.90 -8.94 4.44
CA LEU A 19 2.19 -8.85 5.12
C LEU A 19 2.17 -9.65 6.43
N THR A 20 1.06 -9.61 7.19
CA THR A 20 0.87 -10.43 8.39
C THR A 20 1.00 -11.92 8.07
N ASP A 21 0.26 -12.41 7.07
CA ASP A 21 0.33 -13.80 6.62
C ASP A 21 1.76 -14.21 6.24
N PHE A 22 2.41 -13.37 5.43
CA PHE A 22 3.78 -13.64 4.98
C PHE A 22 4.78 -13.70 6.13
N LEU A 23 4.70 -12.78 7.10
CA LEU A 23 5.60 -12.72 8.24
C LEU A 23 5.39 -13.90 9.19
N LEU A 24 4.15 -14.31 9.46
CA LEU A 24 3.82 -15.51 10.25
C LEU A 24 4.36 -16.76 9.57
N LYS A 25 4.17 -16.93 8.26
CA LYS A 25 4.73 -18.03 7.45
C LYS A 25 6.27 -18.05 7.44
N LYS A 26 6.93 -16.91 7.68
CA LYS A 26 8.38 -16.82 7.88
C LYS A 26 8.83 -17.17 9.30
N GLY A 27 7.91 -17.48 10.21
CA GLY A 27 8.18 -17.87 11.59
C GLY A 27 8.35 -16.69 12.55
N HIS A 28 8.04 -15.45 12.13
CA HIS A 28 8.06 -14.27 12.99
C HIS A 28 6.83 -14.20 13.89
N SER A 29 6.91 -13.46 15.01
CA SER A 29 5.74 -13.09 15.80
C SER A 29 5.26 -11.72 15.37
N VAL A 30 3.95 -11.55 15.14
CA VAL A 30 3.36 -10.33 14.62
C VAL A 30 2.30 -9.79 15.57
N THR A 31 2.51 -8.57 16.06
CA THR A 31 1.49 -7.79 16.78
C THR A 31 0.90 -6.78 15.82
N VAL A 32 -0.37 -6.97 15.45
CA VAL A 32 -1.12 -6.06 14.58
C VAL A 32 -1.82 -5.01 15.42
N ILE A 33 -1.68 -3.73 15.04
CA ILE A 33 -2.44 -2.60 15.61
C ILE A 33 -3.32 -2.02 14.51
N ASP A 34 -4.64 -1.99 14.71
CA ASP A 34 -5.60 -1.41 13.77
C ASP A 34 -6.84 -0.89 14.52
N ASN A 35 -7.47 0.17 14.05
CA ASN A 35 -8.71 0.71 14.61
C ASN A 35 -9.96 0.37 13.79
N PHE A 36 -9.78 -0.31 12.65
CA PHE A 36 -10.80 -0.67 11.66
C PHE A 36 -11.50 0.53 10.98
N ILE A 37 -10.84 1.68 10.86
CA ILE A 37 -11.41 2.80 10.12
C ILE A 37 -11.61 2.47 8.63
N THR A 38 -10.68 1.70 8.05
CA THR A 38 -10.73 1.16 6.68
C THR A 38 -10.37 -0.33 6.62
N GLY A 39 -9.71 -0.84 7.65
CA GLY A 39 -9.39 -2.25 7.82
C GLY A 39 -10.63 -3.09 8.14
N ARG A 40 -10.57 -4.41 7.91
CA ARG A 40 -11.67 -5.35 8.14
C ARG A 40 -11.24 -6.50 9.02
N ARG A 41 -12.15 -6.93 9.91
CA ARG A 41 -11.90 -8.05 10.82
C ARG A 41 -11.61 -9.35 10.07
N GLU A 42 -12.32 -9.59 8.96
CA GLU A 42 -12.20 -10.77 8.12
C GLU A 42 -10.78 -10.95 7.57
N ASN A 43 -10.02 -9.84 7.40
CA ASN A 43 -8.64 -9.88 6.92
C ASN A 43 -7.65 -10.45 7.95
N ILE A 44 -7.96 -10.43 9.24
CA ILE A 44 -7.08 -10.88 10.33
C ILE A 44 -7.64 -12.09 11.09
N GLU A 45 -8.90 -12.41 10.90
CA GLU A 45 -9.57 -13.56 11.55
C GLU A 45 -8.86 -14.90 11.30
N PRO A 46 -8.32 -15.17 10.07
CA PRO A 46 -7.57 -16.39 9.81
C PRO A 46 -6.35 -16.59 10.71
N PHE A 47 -5.82 -15.54 11.32
CA PHE A 47 -4.62 -15.60 12.18
C PHE A 47 -4.98 -15.71 13.66
N SER A 48 -6.24 -15.60 14.05
CA SER A 48 -6.68 -15.46 15.46
C SER A 48 -6.26 -16.64 16.35
N ASN A 49 -6.06 -17.84 15.79
CA ASN A 49 -5.64 -19.04 16.50
C ASN A 49 -4.12 -19.29 16.41
N ASP A 50 -3.35 -18.45 15.75
CA ASP A 50 -1.89 -18.58 15.67
C ASP A 50 -1.25 -17.97 16.93
N ALA A 51 -0.52 -18.78 17.70
CA ALA A 51 0.17 -18.35 18.92
C ALA A 51 1.24 -17.25 18.67
N ALA A 52 1.68 -17.06 17.44
CA ALA A 52 2.60 -16.00 17.04
C ALA A 52 1.90 -14.69 16.63
N PHE A 53 0.57 -14.67 16.59
CA PHE A 53 -0.24 -13.52 16.23
C PHE A 53 -0.87 -12.88 17.46
N THR A 54 -0.82 -11.54 17.51
CA THR A 54 -1.53 -10.74 18.51
C THR A 54 -2.23 -9.57 17.83
N PHE A 55 -3.47 -9.30 18.19
CA PHE A 55 -4.22 -8.14 17.70
C PHE A 55 -4.53 -7.15 18.82
N ILE A 56 -4.24 -5.87 18.56
CA ILE A 56 -4.57 -4.74 19.45
C ILE A 56 -5.46 -3.76 18.69
N ARG A 57 -6.69 -3.58 19.13
CA ARG A 57 -7.59 -2.58 18.57
C ARG A 57 -7.24 -1.20 19.12
N GLN A 58 -6.51 -0.41 18.36
CA GLN A 58 -6.05 0.91 18.79
C GLN A 58 -5.86 1.88 17.63
N ASP A 59 -6.14 3.16 17.86
CA ASP A 59 -5.78 4.27 16.99
C ASP A 59 -4.31 4.65 17.22
N VAL A 60 -3.49 4.57 16.18
CA VAL A 60 -2.05 4.87 16.24
C VAL A 60 -1.74 6.35 16.48
N THR A 61 -2.73 7.23 16.35
CA THR A 61 -2.58 8.64 16.75
C THR A 61 -2.57 8.83 18.26
N LYS A 62 -2.83 7.78 19.01
CA LYS A 62 -2.71 7.72 20.48
C LYS A 62 -1.40 7.04 20.88
N HIS A 63 -0.99 7.26 22.12
CA HIS A 63 0.23 6.62 22.65
C HIS A 63 0.15 5.10 22.52
N ILE A 64 1.22 4.50 21.99
CA ILE A 64 1.30 3.04 21.76
C ILE A 64 2.25 2.46 22.82
N ASN A 65 1.73 1.52 23.60
CA ASN A 65 2.50 0.74 24.55
C ASN A 65 2.46 -0.74 24.15
N ILE A 66 3.65 -1.36 24.00
CA ILE A 66 3.80 -2.80 23.70
C ILE A 66 4.70 -3.41 24.77
N GLU A 67 4.22 -4.48 25.39
CA GLU A 67 5.00 -5.19 26.39
C GLU A 67 6.13 -6.02 25.74
N GLY A 68 7.24 -6.11 26.46
CA GLY A 68 8.42 -6.87 26.04
C GLY A 68 9.23 -6.23 24.90
N GLY A 69 10.11 -7.00 24.27
CA GLY A 69 10.97 -6.52 23.17
C GLY A 69 10.21 -6.41 21.86
N VAL A 70 10.69 -5.53 20.98
CA VAL A 70 10.24 -5.38 19.59
C VAL A 70 11.49 -5.25 18.73
N ASP A 71 11.58 -6.04 17.65
CA ASP A 71 12.72 -5.99 16.74
C ASP A 71 12.46 -5.08 15.55
N PHE A 72 11.19 -4.94 15.17
CA PHE A 72 10.78 -4.14 14.02
C PHE A 72 9.41 -3.51 14.20
N VAL A 73 9.26 -2.24 13.80
CA VAL A 73 7.97 -1.53 13.69
C VAL A 73 7.70 -1.24 12.21
N LEU A 74 6.61 -1.79 11.68
CA LEU A 74 6.14 -1.56 10.32
C LEU A 74 4.91 -0.64 10.36
N HIS A 75 5.03 0.59 9.84
CA HIS A 75 3.94 1.57 9.88
C HIS A 75 3.18 1.61 8.55
N PHE A 76 2.05 0.89 8.48
CA PHE A 76 1.16 0.78 7.32
C PHE A 76 -0.22 1.42 7.55
N ALA A 77 -0.54 1.83 8.78
CA ALA A 77 -1.83 2.45 9.08
C ALA A 77 -1.99 3.78 8.33
N SER A 78 -2.95 3.84 7.43
CA SER A 78 -3.42 5.06 6.76
C SER A 78 -4.67 4.75 5.94
N PRO A 79 -5.69 5.64 5.88
CA PRO A 79 -6.63 5.63 4.77
C PRO A 79 -5.85 5.91 3.50
N ALA A 80 -5.87 4.98 2.53
CA ALA A 80 -4.95 5.01 1.39
C ALA A 80 -5.65 4.98 0.03
N SER A 81 -6.97 4.79 -0.01
CA SER A 81 -7.72 4.93 -1.25
C SER A 81 -8.31 6.34 -1.39
N PRO A 82 -8.52 6.83 -2.62
CA PRO A 82 -9.12 8.15 -2.84
C PRO A 82 -10.45 8.35 -2.12
N ILE A 83 -11.32 7.35 -2.12
CA ILE A 83 -12.60 7.40 -1.40
C ILE A 83 -12.38 7.53 0.11
N ASP A 84 -11.44 6.80 0.67
CA ASP A 84 -11.20 6.77 2.11
C ASP A 84 -10.55 8.06 2.60
N TYR A 85 -9.49 8.55 1.96
CA TYR A 85 -8.84 9.77 2.46
C TYR A 85 -9.67 11.03 2.22
N LEU A 86 -10.54 11.05 1.20
CA LEU A 86 -11.52 12.13 1.01
C LEU A 86 -12.67 12.06 2.03
N LYS A 87 -13.05 10.86 2.46
CA LYS A 87 -14.03 10.66 3.53
C LYS A 87 -13.47 10.98 4.92
N PHE A 88 -12.18 10.72 5.15
CA PHE A 88 -11.49 10.86 6.43
C PHE A 88 -10.26 11.79 6.33
N PRO A 89 -10.39 13.03 5.81
CA PRO A 89 -9.23 13.87 5.50
C PRO A 89 -8.42 14.23 6.74
N ILE A 90 -9.07 14.61 7.82
CA ILE A 90 -8.39 14.98 9.07
C ILE A 90 -7.73 13.77 9.73
N GLN A 91 -8.36 12.60 9.69
CA GLN A 91 -7.78 11.37 10.21
C GLN A 91 -6.56 10.94 9.40
N THR A 92 -6.59 11.14 8.07
CA THR A 92 -5.46 10.87 7.18
C THR A 92 -4.25 11.75 7.51
N LEU A 93 -4.45 13.05 7.69
CA LEU A 93 -3.38 13.97 8.14
C LEU A 93 -2.87 13.60 9.53
N LYS A 94 -3.77 13.31 10.49
CA LYS A 94 -3.38 12.90 11.84
C LYS A 94 -2.56 11.62 11.86
N VAL A 95 -2.92 10.61 11.09
CA VAL A 95 -2.14 9.37 11.07
C VAL A 95 -0.77 9.58 10.39
N GLY A 96 -0.70 10.38 9.33
CA GLY A 96 0.57 10.76 8.71
C GLY A 96 1.51 11.49 9.67
N ALA A 97 0.99 12.36 10.52
CA ALA A 97 1.76 13.12 11.51
C ALA A 97 1.92 12.37 12.84
N LEU A 98 0.84 12.29 13.64
CA LEU A 98 0.88 11.74 14.99
C LEU A 98 1.08 10.21 14.99
N GLY A 99 0.49 9.49 14.01
CA GLY A 99 0.68 8.05 13.88
C GLY A 99 2.14 7.71 13.58
N THR A 100 2.77 8.43 12.67
CA THR A 100 4.20 8.27 12.36
C THR A 100 5.06 8.65 13.57
N LEU A 101 4.76 9.76 14.25
CA LEU A 101 5.47 10.18 15.46
C LEU A 101 5.42 9.11 16.57
N ASN A 102 4.23 8.58 16.86
CA ASN A 102 4.04 7.58 17.92
C ASN A 102 4.73 6.25 17.59
N THR A 103 4.67 5.81 16.32
CA THR A 103 5.31 4.56 15.88
C THR A 103 6.84 4.67 15.85
N LEU A 104 7.40 5.83 15.46
CA LEU A 104 8.83 6.14 15.60
C LEU A 104 9.24 6.24 17.07
N GLY A 105 8.40 6.84 17.92
CA GLY A 105 8.59 6.87 19.37
C GLY A 105 8.64 5.46 19.97
N LEU A 106 7.76 4.56 19.56
CA LEU A 106 7.79 3.15 19.94
C LEU A 106 9.10 2.49 19.47
N ALA A 107 9.48 2.66 18.21
CA ALA A 107 10.74 2.11 17.69
C ALA A 107 11.95 2.60 18.49
N LYS A 108 11.99 3.89 18.82
CA LYS A 108 13.05 4.48 19.67
C LYS A 108 13.08 3.85 21.06
N ALA A 109 11.93 3.77 21.74
CA ALA A 109 11.82 3.23 23.10
C ALA A 109 12.19 1.74 23.19
N LYS A 110 11.98 0.99 22.11
CA LYS A 110 12.28 -0.46 22.03
C LYS A 110 13.62 -0.77 21.36
N HIS A 111 14.39 0.22 20.93
CA HIS A 111 15.58 0.05 20.10
C HIS A 111 15.31 -0.81 18.85
N ALA A 112 14.10 -0.69 18.30
CA ALA A 112 13.62 -1.43 17.16
C ALA A 112 13.96 -0.72 15.84
N ARG A 113 14.11 -1.49 14.77
CA ARG A 113 14.15 -0.97 13.41
C ARG A 113 12.76 -0.49 13.00
N PHE A 114 12.71 0.41 12.01
CA PHE A 114 11.45 1.02 11.57
C PHE A 114 11.32 0.96 10.05
N LEU A 115 10.10 0.69 9.53
CA LEU A 115 9.79 0.81 8.12
C LEU A 115 8.48 1.59 7.93
N LEU A 116 8.58 2.68 7.16
CA LEU A 116 7.44 3.47 6.73
C LEU A 116 6.89 2.95 5.40
N ALA A 117 5.60 2.66 5.34
CA ALA A 117 4.86 2.53 4.10
C ALA A 117 4.53 3.92 3.54
N SER A 118 5.38 4.42 2.65
CA SER A 118 5.12 5.57 1.80
C SER A 118 4.42 5.13 0.50
N THR A 119 4.33 6.00 -0.47
CA THR A 119 3.52 5.82 -1.66
C THR A 119 4.13 6.54 -2.87
N SER A 120 3.77 6.12 -4.08
CA SER A 120 4.07 6.87 -5.30
C SER A 120 3.34 8.22 -5.37
N GLU A 121 2.34 8.46 -4.53
CA GLU A 121 1.63 9.74 -4.49
C GLU A 121 2.51 10.91 -4.01
N VAL A 122 3.66 10.63 -3.35
CA VAL A 122 4.65 11.66 -3.00
C VAL A 122 5.25 12.35 -4.23
N TYR A 123 5.11 11.75 -5.40
CA TYR A 123 5.54 12.32 -6.68
C TYR A 123 4.50 13.25 -7.31
N GLY A 124 3.25 13.27 -6.85
CA GLY A 124 2.17 14.10 -7.37
C GLY A 124 1.80 13.78 -8.82
N ASP A 125 1.56 14.81 -9.63
CA ASP A 125 1.48 14.71 -11.11
C ASP A 125 2.90 14.83 -11.67
N PRO A 126 3.59 13.72 -12.00
CA PRO A 126 5.02 13.74 -12.18
C PRO A 126 5.44 14.27 -13.55
N GLU A 127 6.43 15.17 -13.55
CA GLU A 127 7.12 15.68 -14.74
C GLU A 127 8.26 14.75 -15.21
N VAL A 128 8.60 13.72 -14.41
CA VAL A 128 9.63 12.72 -14.69
C VAL A 128 8.99 11.35 -14.88
N HIS A 129 9.32 10.68 -15.98
CA HIS A 129 8.78 9.36 -16.32
C HIS A 129 9.88 8.44 -16.89
N PRO A 130 10.10 7.22 -16.34
CA PRO A 130 9.53 6.70 -15.08
C PRO A 130 10.01 7.48 -13.84
N GLN A 131 9.23 7.43 -12.74
CA GLN A 131 9.58 8.12 -11.50
C GLN A 131 10.70 7.37 -10.78
N ASN A 132 11.83 8.04 -10.53
CA ASN A 132 12.94 7.56 -9.71
C ASN A 132 12.91 8.20 -8.31
N GLU A 133 13.68 7.66 -7.36
CA GLU A 133 13.66 8.09 -5.98
C GLU A 133 14.26 9.48 -5.73
N ASP A 134 15.11 9.98 -6.65
CA ASP A 134 15.72 11.30 -6.57
C ASP A 134 14.78 12.42 -7.02
N TYR A 135 13.67 12.09 -7.68
CA TYR A 135 12.66 13.05 -8.07
C TYR A 135 11.84 13.52 -6.86
N TRP A 136 11.83 14.83 -6.59
CA TRP A 136 11.16 15.41 -5.41
C TRP A 136 9.64 15.50 -5.52
N GLY A 137 9.11 15.32 -6.72
CA GLY A 137 7.68 15.36 -6.97
C GLY A 137 7.11 16.73 -7.31
N HIS A 138 5.91 16.71 -7.87
CA HIS A 138 5.11 17.88 -8.22
C HIS A 138 3.72 17.70 -7.62
N VAL A 139 3.57 18.04 -6.34
CA VAL A 139 2.35 17.85 -5.55
C VAL A 139 1.60 19.16 -5.41
N ASN A 140 0.26 19.13 -5.62
CA ASN A 140 -0.63 20.23 -5.27
C ASN A 140 -1.00 20.13 -3.76
N PRO A 141 -0.38 20.94 -2.86
CA PRO A 141 -0.55 20.75 -1.41
C PRO A 141 -1.95 21.15 -0.90
N ILE A 142 -2.70 21.92 -1.68
CA ILE A 142 -4.06 22.37 -1.33
C ILE A 142 -5.14 21.73 -2.19
N GLY A 143 -4.77 20.91 -3.16
CA GLY A 143 -5.70 20.15 -3.99
C GLY A 143 -6.39 19.01 -3.22
N PRO A 144 -7.41 18.37 -3.81
CA PRO A 144 -8.21 17.35 -3.14
C PRO A 144 -7.38 16.14 -2.67
N ARG A 145 -6.26 15.84 -3.35
CA ARG A 145 -5.34 14.74 -2.99
C ARG A 145 -4.30 15.14 -1.94
N GLY A 146 -4.10 16.45 -1.71
CA GLY A 146 -3.07 16.99 -0.83
C GLY A 146 -3.11 16.42 0.59
N VAL A 147 -4.30 16.07 1.11
CA VAL A 147 -4.44 15.46 2.45
C VAL A 147 -3.69 14.13 2.59
N TYR A 148 -3.61 13.34 1.53
CA TYR A 148 -2.87 12.07 1.54
C TYR A 148 -1.42 12.26 1.13
N ASP A 149 -1.19 13.00 0.06
CA ASP A 149 0.12 13.23 -0.52
C ASP A 149 1.05 13.91 0.48
N GLU A 150 0.60 15.02 1.09
CA GLU A 150 1.38 15.73 2.11
C GLU A 150 1.50 14.96 3.43
N ALA A 151 0.49 14.19 3.83
CA ALA A 151 0.62 13.31 5.00
C ALA A 151 1.77 12.30 4.82
N LYS A 152 1.95 11.75 3.61
CA LYS A 152 3.02 10.80 3.31
C LYS A 152 4.38 11.49 3.14
N ARG A 153 4.44 12.66 2.50
CA ARG A 153 5.65 13.47 2.39
C ARG A 153 6.16 13.90 3.77
N PHE A 154 5.27 14.34 4.65
CA PHE A 154 5.59 14.65 6.04
C PHE A 154 6.13 13.42 6.79
N ALA A 155 5.48 12.25 6.63
CA ALA A 155 5.91 11.01 7.26
C ALA A 155 7.33 10.57 6.83
N GLU A 156 7.68 10.73 5.52
CA GLU A 156 9.05 10.51 5.03
C GLU A 156 10.04 11.47 5.70
N ALA A 157 9.74 12.77 5.72
CA ALA A 157 10.61 13.77 6.33
C ALA A 157 10.83 13.51 7.83
N LEU A 158 9.76 13.15 8.57
CA LEU A 158 9.84 12.79 9.99
C LEU A 158 10.67 11.52 10.20
N THR A 159 10.49 10.50 9.36
CA THR A 159 11.28 9.26 9.42
C THR A 159 12.78 9.52 9.23
N MET A 160 13.14 10.34 8.24
CA MET A 160 14.53 10.71 7.99
C MET A 160 15.12 11.59 9.12
N ALA A 161 14.30 12.44 9.74
CA ALA A 161 14.73 13.20 10.90
C ALA A 161 15.06 12.28 12.09
N TYR A 162 14.21 11.29 12.36
CA TYR A 162 14.50 10.30 13.42
C TYR A 162 15.72 9.44 13.10
N HIS A 163 15.93 9.07 11.84
CA HIS A 163 17.14 8.39 11.40
C HIS A 163 18.39 9.23 11.73
N LYS A 164 18.42 10.50 11.32
CA LYS A 164 19.59 11.38 11.45
C LYS A 164 19.86 11.80 12.90
N PHE A 165 18.83 12.16 13.65
CA PHE A 165 19.01 12.80 14.97
C PHE A 165 18.83 11.84 16.15
N HIS A 166 18.23 10.68 15.93
CA HIS A 166 18.03 9.66 16.97
C HIS A 166 18.68 8.32 16.64
N ASN A 167 19.40 8.21 15.53
CA ASN A 167 20.09 6.99 15.07
C ASN A 167 19.16 5.76 14.98
N ILE A 168 17.88 5.96 14.64
CA ILE A 168 16.98 4.83 14.40
C ILE A 168 17.29 4.24 13.03
N ASP A 169 17.42 2.92 12.97
CA ASP A 169 17.60 2.20 11.72
C ASP A 169 16.27 2.14 10.95
N THR A 170 16.10 3.03 9.97
CA THR A 170 14.83 3.26 9.27
C THR A 170 14.87 2.77 7.83
N ARG A 171 13.69 2.44 7.29
CA ARG A 171 13.42 2.10 5.89
C ARG A 171 12.20 2.87 5.41
N ILE A 172 12.18 3.24 4.14
CA ILE A 172 11.03 3.87 3.49
C ILE A 172 10.74 3.13 2.20
N VAL A 173 9.52 2.57 2.08
CA VAL A 173 9.05 1.99 0.83
C VAL A 173 8.06 2.93 0.15
N ARG A 174 8.33 3.37 -1.07
CA ARG A 174 7.37 4.07 -1.94
C ARG A 174 6.61 3.04 -2.77
N ILE A 175 5.40 2.76 -2.32
CA ILE A 175 4.53 1.72 -2.89
C ILE A 175 3.82 2.29 -4.10
N PHE A 176 3.97 1.64 -5.26
CA PHE A 176 3.20 1.92 -6.46
C PHE A 176 1.91 1.11 -6.50
N ASN A 177 1.01 1.41 -7.46
CA ASN A 177 -0.29 0.78 -7.53
C ASN A 177 -0.18 -0.73 -7.38
N THR A 178 -0.88 -1.25 -6.39
CA THR A 178 -0.87 -2.67 -6.03
C THR A 178 -2.28 -3.22 -6.05
N PHE A 179 -2.41 -4.47 -6.50
CA PHE A 179 -3.68 -5.17 -6.57
C PHE A 179 -3.55 -6.63 -6.13
N GLY A 180 -4.68 -7.24 -5.79
CA GLY A 180 -4.72 -8.64 -5.39
C GLY A 180 -5.97 -8.99 -4.58
N PRO A 181 -6.09 -10.23 -4.13
CA PRO A 181 -7.11 -10.67 -3.17
C PRO A 181 -7.15 -9.78 -1.93
N HIS A 182 -8.27 -9.76 -1.21
CA HIS A 182 -8.54 -8.97 0.00
C HIS A 182 -8.69 -7.45 -0.21
N MET A 183 -8.61 -6.94 -1.46
CA MET A 183 -9.07 -5.58 -1.73
C MET A 183 -10.58 -5.48 -1.49
N ARG A 184 -11.03 -4.33 -0.99
CA ARG A 184 -12.46 -4.07 -0.82
C ARG A 184 -13.13 -3.80 -2.18
N LYS A 185 -14.38 -4.23 -2.35
CA LYS A 185 -15.18 -3.94 -3.55
C LYS A 185 -15.42 -2.44 -3.73
N ASP A 186 -15.61 -1.73 -2.61
CA ASP A 186 -15.82 -0.30 -2.50
C ASP A 186 -14.51 0.50 -2.27
N ASP A 187 -13.37 -0.06 -2.63
CA ASP A 187 -12.06 0.59 -2.47
C ASP A 187 -11.92 1.87 -3.33
N GLY A 188 -12.63 1.93 -4.45
CA GLY A 188 -12.60 3.05 -5.38
C GLY A 188 -11.40 3.08 -6.34
N ARG A 189 -10.41 2.21 -6.15
CA ARG A 189 -9.35 2.04 -7.15
C ARG A 189 -9.85 1.28 -8.36
N VAL A 190 -9.19 1.48 -9.50
CA VAL A 190 -9.69 1.01 -10.81
C VAL A 190 -9.93 -0.50 -10.89
N ILE A 191 -9.01 -1.34 -10.38
CA ILE A 191 -9.13 -2.81 -10.50
C ILE A 191 -10.34 -3.34 -9.72
N PRO A 192 -10.52 -3.10 -8.41
CA PRO A 192 -11.69 -3.58 -7.68
C PRO A 192 -12.99 -2.95 -8.20
N THR A 193 -12.97 -1.68 -8.63
CA THR A 193 -14.15 -1.02 -9.22
C THR A 193 -14.59 -1.72 -10.52
N PHE A 194 -13.67 -1.96 -11.45
CA PHE A 194 -13.99 -2.63 -12.71
C PHE A 194 -14.44 -4.08 -12.51
N ILE A 195 -13.81 -4.80 -11.57
CA ILE A 195 -14.25 -6.17 -11.23
C ILE A 195 -15.67 -6.13 -10.65
N GLY A 196 -15.93 -5.23 -9.69
CA GLY A 196 -17.26 -5.09 -9.09
C GLY A 196 -18.33 -4.78 -10.12
N GLN A 197 -18.11 -3.77 -10.99
CA GLN A 197 -19.02 -3.42 -12.07
C GLN A 197 -19.24 -4.59 -13.04
N CYS A 198 -18.16 -5.27 -13.42
CA CYS A 198 -18.23 -6.43 -14.31
C CYS A 198 -19.06 -7.59 -13.72
N LEU A 199 -18.84 -7.92 -12.45
CA LEU A 199 -19.55 -9.01 -11.77
C LEU A 199 -21.04 -8.70 -11.54
N ASN A 200 -21.37 -7.41 -11.35
CA ASN A 200 -22.76 -6.95 -11.20
C ASN A 200 -23.49 -6.68 -12.52
N ASP A 201 -22.87 -7.00 -13.67
CA ASP A 201 -23.39 -6.67 -15.00
C ASP A 201 -23.66 -5.16 -15.23
N GLU A 202 -22.94 -4.31 -14.48
CA GLU A 202 -22.96 -2.85 -14.60
C GLU A 202 -21.99 -2.39 -15.71
N PRO A 203 -22.24 -1.21 -16.33
CA PRO A 203 -21.28 -0.64 -17.26
C PRO A 203 -19.94 -0.31 -16.57
N ILE A 204 -18.82 -0.68 -17.20
CA ILE A 204 -17.51 -0.26 -16.74
C ILE A 204 -17.33 1.24 -17.01
N THR A 205 -17.03 2.00 -15.94
CA THR A 205 -16.85 3.44 -15.99
C THR A 205 -15.38 3.78 -16.24
N ILE A 206 -15.05 4.29 -17.42
CA ILE A 206 -13.73 4.80 -17.78
C ILE A 206 -13.76 6.33 -17.70
N PHE A 207 -12.83 6.90 -16.94
CA PHE A 207 -12.63 8.35 -16.90
C PHE A 207 -11.72 8.77 -18.07
N GLY A 208 -12.13 9.81 -18.82
CA GLY A 208 -11.44 10.24 -20.03
C GLY A 208 -11.56 9.23 -21.17
N THR A 209 -10.53 9.14 -22.02
CA THR A 209 -10.48 8.25 -23.21
C THR A 209 -10.15 6.80 -22.87
N GLY A 210 -9.54 6.55 -21.68
CA GLY A 210 -9.02 5.25 -21.29
C GLY A 210 -7.62 4.91 -21.84
N GLU A 211 -7.01 5.83 -22.60
CA GLU A 211 -5.64 5.64 -23.14
C GLU A 211 -4.55 5.96 -22.09
N GLN A 212 -4.91 6.63 -20.99
CA GLN A 212 -3.99 6.85 -19.87
C GLN A 212 -3.47 5.51 -19.33
N THR A 213 -2.17 5.46 -19.02
CA THR A 213 -1.52 4.24 -18.58
C THR A 213 -1.31 4.21 -17.06
N ARG A 214 -1.32 3.02 -16.52
CA ARG A 214 -0.93 2.72 -15.13
C ARG A 214 -0.10 1.45 -15.09
N SER A 215 0.76 1.37 -14.10
CA SER A 215 1.48 0.14 -13.79
C SER A 215 0.90 -0.50 -12.52
N PHE A 216 0.76 -1.82 -12.51
CA PHE A 216 0.15 -2.53 -11.40
C PHE A 216 1.04 -3.67 -10.92
N CYS A 217 1.37 -3.68 -9.63
CA CYS A 217 2.15 -4.73 -8.98
C CYS A 217 1.21 -5.71 -8.26
N PHE A 218 1.41 -7.00 -8.48
CA PHE A 218 0.64 -8.00 -7.72
C PHE A 218 1.11 -8.04 -6.26
N VAL A 219 0.18 -8.15 -5.33
CA VAL A 219 0.43 -8.00 -3.89
C VAL A 219 1.52 -8.91 -3.34
N SER A 220 1.66 -10.15 -3.82
CA SER A 220 2.71 -11.06 -3.34
C SER A 220 4.12 -10.60 -3.75
N ASP A 221 4.27 -9.94 -4.91
CA ASP A 221 5.53 -9.33 -5.33
C ASP A 221 5.87 -8.13 -4.45
N LEU A 222 4.89 -7.27 -4.18
CA LEU A 222 5.07 -6.12 -3.28
C LEU A 222 5.51 -6.59 -1.89
N VAL A 223 4.82 -7.55 -1.28
CA VAL A 223 5.15 -8.08 0.05
C VAL A 223 6.58 -8.64 0.09
N ARG A 224 7.01 -9.37 -0.95
CA ARG A 224 8.40 -9.82 -1.06
C ARG A 224 9.40 -8.68 -1.13
N GLY A 225 9.07 -7.61 -1.86
CA GLY A 225 9.90 -6.40 -1.96
C GLY A 225 10.02 -5.69 -0.61
N ILE A 226 8.92 -5.49 0.09
CA ILE A 226 8.88 -4.90 1.43
C ILE A 226 9.72 -5.73 2.41
N TYR A 227 9.58 -7.05 2.39
CA TYR A 227 10.36 -7.92 3.28
C TYR A 227 11.87 -7.86 3.00
N ARG A 228 12.29 -7.78 1.73
CA ARG A 228 13.71 -7.60 1.37
C ARG A 228 14.23 -6.25 1.83
N LEU A 229 13.45 -5.18 1.67
CA LEU A 229 13.80 -3.86 2.16
C LEU A 229 13.91 -3.86 3.70
N MET A 230 12.97 -4.48 4.39
CA MET A 230 12.99 -4.65 5.86
C MET A 230 14.31 -5.27 6.34
N LEU A 231 14.81 -6.28 5.63
CA LEU A 231 16.05 -6.99 5.99
C LEU A 231 17.33 -6.30 5.48
N SER A 232 17.24 -5.33 4.58
CA SER A 232 18.40 -4.60 4.05
C SER A 232 18.95 -3.59 5.05
N ASN A 233 20.12 -3.01 4.74
CA ASN A 233 20.69 -1.87 5.47
C ASN A 233 20.49 -0.53 4.75
N TYR A 234 19.59 -0.49 3.76
CA TYR A 234 19.37 0.70 2.94
C TYR A 234 18.29 1.59 3.56
N CYS A 235 18.67 2.81 3.94
CA CYS A 235 17.80 3.73 4.70
C CYS A 235 17.10 4.81 3.86
N ASN A 236 17.52 5.00 2.59
CA ASN A 236 16.83 5.93 1.69
C ASN A 236 15.56 5.31 1.13
N PRO A 237 14.63 6.11 0.58
CA PRO A 237 13.43 5.60 -0.07
C PRO A 237 13.72 4.60 -1.18
N VAL A 238 12.84 3.59 -1.34
CA VAL A 238 12.91 2.60 -2.43
C VAL A 238 11.54 2.44 -3.07
N ASN A 239 11.47 2.60 -4.38
CA ASN A 239 10.29 2.30 -5.17
C ASN A 239 10.06 0.79 -5.28
N ILE A 240 8.89 0.32 -4.88
CA ILE A 240 8.46 -1.06 -5.09
C ILE A 240 7.17 -1.04 -5.93
N GLY A 241 7.26 -1.61 -7.13
CA GLY A 241 6.16 -1.64 -8.09
C GLY A 241 6.51 -2.42 -9.35
N ASN A 242 5.57 -2.56 -10.26
CA ASN A 242 5.80 -3.18 -11.57
C ASN A 242 6.02 -2.06 -12.61
N PRO A 243 7.12 -2.06 -13.38
CA PRO A 243 7.38 -1.08 -14.42
C PRO A 243 6.58 -1.31 -15.72
N GLU A 244 5.84 -2.41 -15.84
CA GLU A 244 5.01 -2.70 -17.00
C GLU A 244 3.72 -1.85 -16.95
N GLU A 245 3.50 -1.08 -18.02
CA GLU A 245 2.33 -0.21 -18.17
C GLU A 245 1.21 -0.88 -18.96
N ILE A 246 -0.01 -0.58 -18.56
CA ILE A 246 -1.22 -1.00 -19.27
C ILE A 246 -2.20 0.17 -19.35
N SER A 247 -2.88 0.34 -20.50
CA SER A 247 -3.94 1.34 -20.61
C SER A 247 -5.18 0.93 -19.82
N ILE A 248 -5.92 1.91 -19.32
CA ILE A 248 -7.17 1.66 -18.57
C ILE A 248 -8.21 0.91 -19.45
N LYS A 249 -8.24 1.20 -20.74
CA LYS A 249 -9.07 0.49 -21.71
C LYS A 249 -8.70 -0.99 -21.82
N THR A 250 -7.40 -1.29 -22.00
CA THR A 250 -6.91 -2.68 -22.04
C THR A 250 -7.18 -3.41 -20.74
N LEU A 251 -7.02 -2.74 -19.59
CA LEU A 251 -7.36 -3.30 -18.28
C LEU A 251 -8.83 -3.73 -18.22
N ALA A 252 -9.75 -2.85 -18.65
CA ALA A 252 -11.17 -3.16 -18.68
C ALA A 252 -11.45 -4.41 -19.53
N GLU A 253 -10.89 -4.48 -20.75
CA GLU A 253 -11.05 -5.62 -21.64
C GLU A 253 -10.53 -6.94 -21.02
N LEU A 254 -9.39 -6.91 -20.34
CA LEU A 254 -8.83 -8.08 -19.68
C LEU A 254 -9.73 -8.56 -18.54
N ILE A 255 -10.25 -7.65 -17.71
CA ILE A 255 -11.19 -8.02 -16.62
C ILE A 255 -12.43 -8.71 -17.18
N GLY A 256 -13.04 -8.16 -18.24
CA GLY A 256 -14.21 -8.79 -18.86
C GLY A 256 -13.93 -10.19 -19.41
N ARG A 257 -12.78 -10.37 -20.08
CA ARG A 257 -12.36 -11.69 -20.59
C ARG A 257 -12.14 -12.69 -19.44
N THR A 258 -11.45 -12.27 -18.37
CA THR A 258 -11.19 -13.12 -17.21
C THR A 258 -12.47 -13.49 -16.48
N ALA A 259 -13.41 -12.56 -16.32
CA ALA A 259 -14.72 -12.81 -15.71
C ALA A 259 -15.70 -13.56 -16.64
N ASN A 260 -15.33 -13.79 -17.88
CA ASN A 260 -16.19 -14.36 -18.93
C ASN A 260 -17.52 -13.59 -19.09
N LYS A 261 -17.43 -12.26 -19.03
CA LYS A 261 -18.58 -11.35 -19.15
C LYS A 261 -18.45 -10.43 -20.37
N LYS A 262 -19.56 -10.19 -21.04
CA LYS A 262 -19.65 -9.17 -22.10
C LYS A 262 -19.80 -7.80 -21.45
N MET A 263 -18.81 -6.94 -21.65
CA MET A 263 -18.78 -5.62 -21.01
C MET A 263 -19.40 -4.55 -21.88
N ARG A 264 -20.01 -3.58 -21.20
CA ARG A 264 -20.41 -2.29 -21.74
C ARG A 264 -19.55 -1.22 -21.08
N ILE A 265 -18.94 -0.34 -21.86
CA ILE A 265 -18.09 0.76 -21.37
C ILE A 265 -18.88 2.06 -21.46
N VAL A 266 -18.78 2.89 -20.43
CA VAL A 266 -19.25 4.27 -20.39
C VAL A 266 -18.09 5.19 -20.02
N HIS A 267 -18.02 6.35 -20.68
CA HIS A 267 -16.98 7.34 -20.41
C HIS A 267 -17.53 8.44 -19.51
N LYS A 268 -16.68 8.92 -18.57
CA LYS A 268 -16.94 10.09 -17.70
C LYS A 268 -15.78 11.06 -17.78
N GLU A 269 -15.99 12.29 -17.33
CA GLU A 269 -14.93 13.30 -17.21
C GLU A 269 -13.84 12.85 -16.23
N LEU A 270 -12.59 13.24 -16.51
CA LEU A 270 -11.46 12.99 -15.63
C LEU A 270 -11.63 13.74 -14.30
N PRO A 271 -11.34 13.09 -13.16
CA PRO A 271 -11.24 13.79 -11.88
C PRO A 271 -10.12 14.84 -11.89
N GLU A 272 -10.30 15.89 -11.07
CA GLU A 272 -9.28 16.90 -10.84
C GLU A 272 -8.01 16.27 -10.21
N ASP A 273 -6.82 16.71 -10.65
CA ASP A 273 -5.50 16.27 -10.18
C ASP A 273 -5.23 14.74 -10.35
N ASP A 274 -5.95 14.04 -11.28
CA ASP A 274 -5.61 12.63 -11.56
C ASP A 274 -4.34 12.54 -12.42
N PRO A 275 -3.24 11.91 -11.93
CA PRO A 275 -1.97 11.87 -12.64
C PRO A 275 -2.10 11.25 -14.03
N GLN A 276 -1.45 11.85 -15.04
CA GLN A 276 -1.46 11.33 -16.42
C GLN A 276 -0.72 9.99 -16.53
N CYS A 277 0.44 9.87 -15.88
CA CYS A 277 1.31 8.70 -15.93
C CYS A 277 1.78 8.31 -14.54
N ARG A 278 1.87 7.00 -14.26
CA ARG A 278 2.50 6.52 -13.02
C ARG A 278 3.22 5.20 -13.26
N LYS A 279 4.56 5.26 -13.27
CA LYS A 279 5.44 4.11 -13.53
C LYS A 279 6.69 4.19 -12.67
N PRO A 280 6.99 3.15 -11.86
CA PRO A 280 8.21 3.15 -11.06
C PRO A 280 9.46 2.94 -11.92
N ASP A 281 10.51 3.71 -11.66
CA ASP A 281 11.86 3.21 -11.84
C ASP A 281 12.18 2.30 -10.65
N ILE A 282 12.53 1.04 -10.93
CA ILE A 282 12.87 0.03 -9.92
C ILE A 282 14.37 -0.31 -9.91
N THR A 283 15.21 0.54 -10.47
CA THR A 283 16.65 0.32 -10.54
C THR A 283 17.26 0.19 -9.15
N THR A 284 16.88 1.05 -8.22
CA THR A 284 17.31 0.95 -6.81
C THR A 284 16.89 -0.37 -6.20
N ALA A 285 15.64 -0.79 -6.35
CA ALA A 285 15.15 -2.07 -5.82
C ALA A 285 15.91 -3.28 -6.40
N LYS A 286 16.26 -3.26 -7.70
CA LYS A 286 17.07 -4.30 -8.34
C LYS A 286 18.47 -4.35 -7.75
N ASN A 287 19.14 -3.20 -7.63
CA ASN A 287 20.54 -3.11 -7.22
C ASN A 287 20.73 -3.39 -5.73
N VAL A 288 19.87 -2.81 -4.88
CA VAL A 288 20.05 -2.87 -3.41
C VAL A 288 19.37 -4.08 -2.79
N LEU A 289 18.21 -4.51 -3.37
CA LEU A 289 17.41 -5.60 -2.80
C LEU A 289 17.48 -6.87 -3.63
N SER A 290 18.10 -6.86 -4.80
CA SER A 290 18.02 -7.93 -5.81
C SER A 290 16.56 -8.32 -6.08
N TRP A 291 15.66 -7.32 -6.11
CA TRP A 291 14.23 -7.51 -6.25
C TRP A 291 13.70 -7.01 -7.59
N SER A 292 12.80 -7.77 -8.17
CA SER A 292 11.93 -7.39 -9.28
C SER A 292 10.59 -8.12 -9.17
N PRO A 293 9.50 -7.59 -9.75
CA PRO A 293 8.24 -8.32 -9.83
C PRO A 293 8.41 -9.60 -10.64
N LYS A 294 7.73 -10.67 -10.25
CA LYS A 294 7.81 -11.99 -10.88
C LYS A 294 6.47 -12.47 -11.43
N ILE A 295 5.38 -11.98 -10.85
CA ILE A 295 4.02 -12.36 -11.26
C ILE A 295 3.65 -11.56 -12.51
N VAL A 296 3.37 -12.26 -13.60
CA VAL A 296 2.84 -11.64 -14.82
C VAL A 296 1.50 -10.99 -14.49
N PHE A 297 1.27 -9.79 -15.02
CA PHE A 297 0.06 -9.01 -14.70
C PHE A 297 -1.23 -9.83 -14.90
N ARG A 298 -1.33 -10.57 -16.02
CA ARG A 298 -2.51 -11.40 -16.35
C ARG A 298 -2.77 -12.46 -15.28
N ASP A 299 -1.72 -13.16 -14.82
CA ASP A 299 -1.86 -14.23 -13.82
C ASP A 299 -2.33 -13.66 -12.47
N GLY A 300 -1.77 -12.51 -12.06
CA GLY A 300 -2.23 -11.80 -10.88
C GLY A 300 -3.68 -11.31 -10.99
N LEU A 301 -4.07 -10.85 -12.18
CA LEU A 301 -5.44 -10.41 -12.46
C LEU A 301 -6.42 -11.59 -12.37
N ASP A 302 -6.08 -12.73 -12.96
CA ASP A 302 -6.91 -13.95 -12.88
C ASP A 302 -7.12 -14.40 -11.44
N MET A 303 -6.05 -14.43 -10.63
CA MET A 303 -6.15 -14.74 -9.20
C MET A 303 -7.06 -13.74 -8.45
N THR A 304 -6.96 -12.46 -8.80
CA THR A 304 -7.75 -11.40 -8.16
C THR A 304 -9.23 -11.52 -8.53
N VAL A 305 -9.54 -11.66 -9.82
CA VAL A 305 -10.93 -11.77 -10.30
C VAL A 305 -11.61 -13.02 -9.70
N ARG A 306 -10.94 -14.17 -9.69
CA ARG A 306 -11.47 -15.40 -9.06
C ARG A 306 -11.76 -15.20 -7.58
N TRP A 307 -10.83 -14.57 -6.86
CA TRP A 307 -11.07 -14.27 -5.45
C TRP A 307 -12.32 -13.41 -5.24
N PHE A 308 -12.53 -12.37 -6.08
CA PHE A 308 -13.73 -11.55 -6.01
C PHE A 308 -15.01 -12.35 -6.34
N MET A 309 -14.95 -13.28 -7.33
CA MET A 309 -16.08 -14.15 -7.66
C MET A 309 -16.46 -15.05 -6.48
N ASP A 310 -15.48 -15.64 -5.80
CA ASP A 310 -15.69 -16.54 -4.66
C ASP A 310 -16.18 -15.81 -3.40
N HIS A 311 -15.94 -14.49 -3.28
CA HIS A 311 -16.32 -13.67 -2.13
C HIS A 311 -17.36 -12.60 -2.45
N SER A 312 -18.12 -12.78 -3.56
CA SER A 312 -19.12 -11.81 -4.05
C SER A 312 -20.54 -12.07 -3.57
N LEU A 313 -20.75 -12.96 -2.60
CA LEU A 313 -22.04 -13.20 -1.97
C LEU A 313 -22.26 -12.28 -0.77
#